data_5bf0d40272fe784a21a27cd80c1236ba
#
_entry.id   5bf0d40272fe784a21a27cd80c1236ba
#
_cell.length_a   1.000
_cell.length_b   1.000
_cell.length_c   1.000
_cell.angle_alpha   90.00
_cell.angle_beta   90.00
_cell.angle_gamma   90.00
#
_symmetry.space_group_name_H-M   'P 1'
#
loop_
_entity.id
_entity.type
_entity.pdbx_description
1 polymer ?
#
loop_
_entity_poly.entity_id
_entity_poly.type
_entity_poly.pdbx_seq_one_letter_code
_entity_poly.pdbx_strand_id
1 'polypeptide(L)'
;NCKYNEFIKSEIGISGCDLPPKKCPNCGTELNRDGHDIPFETFLGFYGDKEPDIDLNFSGEYQSGAHRYTETLFGKDHVFKAGTIATVADKTAIGYVKKYEEGRSITLHRAEEMRLAMGCTGIRRTTGQHPGGLVVVPDDMDVEDFTAVQHPADAEDAETVTTHFEYHCMEDNLLKLDMLGHDDPSMIRMLEDLTGVNARAIPLDDPDTMSIFTSSKVLGFENDELLGPTGAVAIPEFNTRFTRQMLIDTQPKDFNTLVRLSGFSHGTDVWLGNARELIVGGTASVLQTVGCRDDIMLYLISMGLDPKMSFKIMEAVRKGKVKKGGFQEGWVEAMEEHGVPEWYIESLAKIGYLFPKAHAVAYVMMAFRIAWFKVHRPLAFYAAYFSIRAKALDATCMCRGMEVCRQKMKEIE
;
A
#
# COMPACT_ATOMS: atom_id res chain seq x y z
N ASN A 1 -32.98 -11.55 -15.81
CA ASN A 1 -31.58 -11.54 -15.38
C ASN A 1 -30.75 -12.39 -16.34
N CYS A 2 -30.11 -11.74 -17.30
CA CYS A 2 -29.17 -12.38 -18.21
C CYS A 2 -27.89 -12.73 -17.46
N LYS A 3 -27.44 -13.99 -17.55
CA LYS A 3 -26.20 -14.48 -16.92
C LYS A 3 -25.01 -14.46 -17.89
N TYR A 4 -25.10 -13.71 -18.99
CA TYR A 4 -24.00 -13.60 -19.94
C TYR A 4 -22.79 -12.94 -19.25
N ASN A 5 -21.65 -13.58 -19.38
CA ASN A 5 -20.36 -13.02 -19.03
C ASN A 5 -19.37 -13.31 -20.16
N GLU A 6 -18.35 -12.50 -20.26
CA GLU A 6 -17.26 -12.62 -21.21
C GLU A 6 -15.97 -12.29 -20.49
N PHE A 7 -15.00 -13.19 -20.58
CA PHE A 7 -13.66 -12.93 -20.11
C PHE A 7 -12.85 -12.34 -21.26
N ILE A 8 -12.37 -11.11 -21.05
CA ILE A 8 -11.46 -10.46 -22.00
C ILE A 8 -10.05 -10.60 -21.40
N LYS A 9 -9.18 -11.32 -22.11
CA LYS A 9 -7.77 -11.33 -21.77
C LYS A 9 -7.25 -9.93 -22.08
N SER A 10 -7.00 -9.14 -21.05
CA SER A 10 -6.49 -7.79 -21.20
C SER A 10 -5.03 -7.80 -21.63
N GLU A 11 -4.60 -6.74 -22.28
CA GLU A 11 -3.19 -6.42 -22.39
C GLU A 11 -2.65 -6.09 -20.99
N ILE A 12 -1.36 -6.34 -20.76
CA ILE A 12 -0.73 -6.05 -19.47
C ILE A 12 -0.93 -4.58 -19.11
N GLY A 13 -1.52 -4.33 -17.95
CA GLY A 13 -1.72 -2.99 -17.43
C GLY A 13 -3.09 -2.36 -17.70
N ILE A 14 -4.12 -3.14 -18.04
CA ILE A 14 -5.51 -2.65 -18.18
C ILE A 14 -6.35 -3.17 -17.02
N SER A 15 -7.12 -2.26 -16.38
CA SER A 15 -8.18 -2.62 -15.44
C SER A 15 -9.51 -2.77 -16.17
N GLY A 16 -10.40 -3.63 -15.68
CA GLY A 16 -11.69 -3.87 -16.31
C GLY A 16 -12.53 -2.61 -16.48
N CYS A 17 -12.51 -1.69 -15.51
CA CYS A 17 -13.20 -0.41 -15.58
C CYS A 17 -12.70 0.51 -16.71
N ASP A 18 -11.46 0.34 -17.16
CA ASP A 18 -10.86 1.14 -18.25
C ASP A 18 -11.20 0.59 -19.65
N LEU A 19 -11.81 -0.60 -19.73
CA LEU A 19 -12.28 -1.16 -21.00
C LEU A 19 -13.41 -0.31 -21.61
N PRO A 20 -13.52 -0.25 -22.93
CA PRO A 20 -14.62 0.47 -23.58
C PRO A 20 -15.98 -0.13 -23.21
N PRO A 21 -17.05 0.68 -23.09
CA PRO A 21 -18.40 0.21 -22.82
C PRO A 21 -18.85 -0.83 -23.86
N LYS A 22 -19.44 -1.94 -23.40
CA LYS A 22 -19.95 -3.02 -24.26
C LYS A 22 -21.34 -3.44 -23.84
N LYS A 23 -22.22 -3.66 -24.79
CA LYS A 23 -23.58 -4.19 -24.54
C LYS A 23 -23.60 -5.71 -24.60
N CYS A 24 -24.36 -6.30 -23.70
CA CYS A 24 -24.62 -7.73 -23.69
C CYS A 24 -25.26 -8.17 -25.04
N PRO A 25 -24.69 -9.16 -25.74
CA PRO A 25 -25.27 -9.61 -27.04
C PRO A 25 -26.63 -10.27 -26.88
N ASN A 26 -26.98 -10.79 -25.69
CA ASN A 26 -28.22 -11.53 -25.45
C ASN A 26 -29.37 -10.62 -25.03
N CYS A 27 -29.16 -9.54 -24.30
CA CYS A 27 -30.22 -8.71 -23.72
C CYS A 27 -30.05 -7.21 -23.98
N GLY A 28 -28.96 -6.78 -24.59
CA GLY A 28 -28.71 -5.37 -24.89
C GLY A 28 -28.36 -4.47 -23.72
N THR A 29 -28.37 -4.99 -22.48
CA THR A 29 -27.97 -4.23 -21.29
C THR A 29 -26.44 -4.00 -21.31
N GLU A 30 -25.99 -2.86 -20.82
CA GLU A 30 -24.57 -2.59 -20.68
C GLU A 30 -23.93 -3.58 -19.70
N LEU A 31 -22.77 -4.13 -20.08
CA LEU A 31 -22.00 -5.06 -19.25
C LEU A 31 -21.24 -4.30 -18.16
N ASN A 32 -21.27 -4.83 -16.95
CA ASN A 32 -20.35 -4.39 -15.90
C ASN A 32 -18.93 -4.73 -16.33
N ARG A 33 -18.04 -3.76 -16.18
CA ARG A 33 -16.62 -3.89 -16.49
C ARG A 33 -15.86 -3.95 -15.18
N ASP A 34 -15.31 -5.09 -14.89
CA ASP A 34 -14.64 -5.37 -13.62
C ASP A 34 -13.41 -6.26 -13.82
N GLY A 35 -12.61 -6.37 -12.77
CA GLY A 35 -11.38 -7.16 -12.75
C GLY A 35 -10.12 -6.33 -12.91
N HIS A 36 -9.04 -6.90 -12.43
CA HIS A 36 -7.70 -6.33 -12.49
C HIS A 36 -6.73 -7.43 -12.85
N ASP A 37 -5.64 -7.07 -13.52
CA ASP A 37 -4.60 -8.02 -13.94
C ASP A 37 -3.71 -8.39 -12.73
N ILE A 38 -4.23 -9.29 -11.90
CA ILE A 38 -3.60 -9.78 -10.67
C ILE A 38 -3.52 -11.30 -10.76
N PRO A 39 -2.34 -11.89 -11.06
CA PRO A 39 -2.18 -13.31 -11.14
C PRO A 39 -2.38 -14.00 -9.79
N PHE A 40 -3.14 -15.08 -9.77
CA PHE A 40 -3.41 -15.83 -8.55
C PHE A 40 -2.14 -16.46 -7.96
N GLU A 41 -1.19 -16.77 -8.81
CA GLU A 41 0.12 -17.33 -8.46
C GLU A 41 0.96 -16.41 -7.57
N THR A 42 0.71 -15.09 -7.59
CA THR A 42 1.41 -14.15 -6.70
C THR A 42 1.00 -14.33 -5.23
N PHE A 43 -0.16 -14.93 -4.96
CA PHE A 43 -0.67 -15.20 -3.62
C PHE A 43 -0.30 -16.60 -3.12
N LEU A 44 -0.52 -17.62 -3.95
CA LEU A 44 -0.40 -19.03 -3.55
C LEU A 44 0.81 -19.75 -4.12
N GLY A 45 1.62 -19.09 -4.95
CA GLY A 45 2.63 -19.77 -5.75
C GLY A 45 2.01 -20.61 -6.88
N PHE A 46 2.86 -21.27 -7.67
CA PHE A 46 2.39 -22.13 -8.78
C PHE A 46 1.84 -23.50 -8.34
N TYR A 47 2.11 -23.88 -7.12
CA TYR A 47 1.73 -25.20 -6.57
C TYR A 47 0.90 -25.11 -5.29
N GLY A 48 0.47 -23.94 -4.89
CA GLY A 48 -0.17 -23.74 -3.60
C GLY A 48 0.82 -23.90 -2.42
N ASP A 49 2.08 -23.60 -2.68
CA ASP A 49 3.21 -23.75 -1.76
C ASP A 49 3.58 -22.43 -1.04
N LYS A 50 2.69 -21.43 -1.14
CA LYS A 50 2.83 -20.15 -0.47
C LYS A 50 1.55 -19.81 0.28
N GLU A 51 1.68 -19.40 1.54
CA GLU A 51 0.57 -18.83 2.30
C GLU A 51 0.19 -17.44 1.76
N PRO A 52 -1.11 -17.15 1.60
CA PRO A 52 -1.55 -15.86 1.09
C PRO A 52 -1.39 -14.74 2.13
N ASP A 53 -0.99 -13.57 1.68
CA ASP A 53 -1.11 -12.33 2.45
C ASP A 53 -2.58 -11.87 2.40
N ILE A 54 -3.25 -11.78 3.54
CA ILE A 54 -4.67 -11.38 3.63
C ILE A 54 -4.77 -10.04 4.37
N ASP A 55 -5.02 -8.97 3.62
CA ASP A 55 -5.27 -7.62 4.15
C ASP A 55 -6.78 -7.33 4.19
N LEU A 56 -7.30 -7.07 5.38
CA LEU A 56 -8.70 -6.70 5.61
C LEU A 56 -8.78 -5.30 6.19
N ASN A 57 -9.43 -4.39 5.45
CA ASN A 57 -9.52 -2.98 5.84
C ASN A 57 -10.87 -2.68 6.51
N PHE A 58 -10.82 -2.25 7.75
CA PHE A 58 -11.97 -1.87 8.55
C PHE A 58 -11.93 -0.38 8.90
N SER A 59 -13.08 0.15 9.28
CA SER A 59 -13.14 1.43 10.01
C SER A 59 -12.28 1.33 11.28
N GLY A 60 -11.44 2.34 11.52
CA GLY A 60 -10.59 2.39 12.71
C GLY A 60 -11.35 2.22 14.02
N GLU A 61 -12.57 2.78 14.08
CA GLU A 61 -13.46 2.65 15.24
C GLU A 61 -13.98 1.23 15.47
N TYR A 62 -14.12 0.44 14.40
CA TYR A 62 -14.65 -0.93 14.47
C TYR A 62 -13.57 -2.02 14.46
N GLN A 63 -12.32 -1.68 14.28
CA GLN A 63 -11.22 -2.66 14.18
C GLN A 63 -11.20 -3.65 15.37
N SER A 64 -11.33 -3.15 16.60
CA SER A 64 -11.36 -4.01 17.80
C SER A 64 -12.58 -4.95 17.84
N GLY A 65 -13.71 -4.51 17.28
CA GLY A 65 -14.89 -5.36 17.10
C GLY A 65 -14.66 -6.47 16.08
N ALA A 66 -13.99 -6.15 14.97
CA ALA A 66 -13.61 -7.11 13.95
C ALA A 66 -12.62 -8.16 14.51
N HIS A 67 -11.62 -7.73 15.28
CA HIS A 67 -10.69 -8.66 15.96
C HIS A 67 -11.43 -9.63 16.89
N ARG A 68 -12.37 -9.17 17.71
CA ARG A 68 -13.17 -10.06 18.57
C ARG A 68 -14.08 -11.00 17.78
N TYR A 69 -14.54 -10.58 16.61
CA TYR A 69 -15.37 -11.44 15.76
C TYR A 69 -14.59 -12.61 15.18
N THR A 70 -13.28 -12.49 14.94
CA THR A 70 -12.45 -13.63 14.52
C THR A 70 -12.39 -14.73 15.60
N GLU A 71 -12.37 -14.35 16.88
CA GLU A 71 -12.46 -15.31 17.99
C GLU A 71 -13.80 -16.08 17.97
N THR A 72 -14.88 -15.44 17.51
CA THR A 72 -16.18 -16.10 17.34
C THR A 72 -16.20 -17.07 16.16
N LEU A 73 -15.46 -16.74 15.09
CA LEU A 73 -15.39 -17.54 13.87
C LEU A 73 -14.49 -18.77 14.02
N PHE A 74 -13.32 -18.59 14.63
CA PHE A 74 -12.25 -19.61 14.67
C PHE A 74 -12.06 -20.23 16.06
N GLY A 75 -12.72 -19.73 17.09
CA GLY A 75 -12.49 -20.11 18.50
C GLY A 75 -11.45 -19.20 19.17
N LYS A 76 -11.68 -18.91 20.46
CA LYS A 76 -10.82 -18.01 21.24
C LYS A 76 -9.40 -18.58 21.43
N ASP A 77 -9.30 -19.89 21.51
CA ASP A 77 -8.03 -20.59 21.75
C ASP A 77 -7.23 -20.82 20.46
N HIS A 78 -7.76 -20.40 19.30
CA HIS A 78 -7.14 -20.52 17.98
C HIS A 78 -6.80 -19.18 17.33
N VAL A 79 -7.05 -18.05 18.01
CA VAL A 79 -6.76 -16.70 17.46
C VAL A 79 -5.88 -15.92 18.41
N PHE A 80 -4.69 -15.56 17.96
CA PHE A 80 -3.72 -14.81 18.75
C PHE A 80 -3.26 -13.55 18.00
N LYS A 81 -3.00 -12.47 18.72
CA LYS A 81 -2.34 -11.32 18.10
C LYS A 81 -0.90 -11.68 17.76
N ALA A 82 -0.45 -11.25 16.57
CA ALA A 82 0.94 -11.43 16.17
C ALA A 82 1.84 -10.57 17.08
N GLY A 83 2.85 -11.19 17.67
CA GLY A 83 3.88 -10.50 18.44
C GLY A 83 4.86 -9.77 17.53
N THR A 84 5.48 -8.71 18.06
CA THR A 84 6.57 -8.00 17.40
C THR A 84 7.78 -7.93 18.34
N ILE A 85 8.96 -7.98 17.77
CA ILE A 85 10.21 -7.81 18.49
C ILE A 85 10.91 -6.53 18.01
N ALA A 86 10.94 -5.52 18.86
CA ALA A 86 11.68 -4.30 18.57
C ALA A 86 13.16 -4.48 18.95
N THR A 87 14.04 -4.26 17.98
CA THR A 87 15.49 -4.32 18.16
C THR A 87 16.12 -2.92 18.16
N VAL A 88 17.36 -2.84 18.62
CA VAL A 88 18.14 -1.60 18.57
C VAL A 88 18.53 -1.32 17.12
N ALA A 89 18.03 -0.22 16.58
CA ALA A 89 18.37 0.26 15.23
C ALA A 89 19.74 0.97 15.23
N ASP A 90 20.42 1.04 14.07
CA ASP A 90 21.73 1.63 13.89
C ASP A 90 21.88 3.04 14.49
N LYS A 91 20.92 3.93 14.20
CA LYS A 91 20.92 5.29 14.74
C LYS A 91 20.83 5.32 16.28
N THR A 92 20.04 4.41 16.84
CA THR A 92 19.89 4.28 18.31
C THR A 92 21.17 3.74 18.92
N ALA A 93 21.79 2.75 18.29
CA ALA A 93 23.07 2.18 18.72
C ALA A 93 24.19 3.23 18.74
N ILE A 94 24.29 4.05 17.68
CA ILE A 94 25.24 5.19 17.64
C ILE A 94 24.95 6.16 18.79
N GLY A 95 23.67 6.46 19.06
CA GLY A 95 23.26 7.32 20.17
C GLY A 95 23.69 6.76 21.54
N TYR A 96 23.63 5.45 21.72
CA TYR A 96 24.11 4.80 22.95
C TYR A 96 25.64 4.92 23.11
N VAL A 97 26.40 4.74 22.02
CA VAL A 97 27.84 4.93 22.03
C VAL A 97 28.22 6.38 22.37
N LYS A 98 27.52 7.36 21.80
CA LYS A 98 27.73 8.77 22.13
C LYS A 98 27.44 9.08 23.59
N LYS A 99 26.37 8.57 24.17
CA LYS A 99 26.07 8.72 25.59
C LYS A 99 27.11 8.04 26.46
N TYR A 100 27.67 6.91 26.03
CA TYR A 100 28.79 6.25 26.75
C TYR A 100 30.04 7.12 26.74
N GLU A 101 30.42 7.72 25.60
CA GLU A 101 31.54 8.68 25.50
C GLU A 101 31.34 9.86 26.46
N GLU A 102 30.16 10.49 26.43
CA GLU A 102 29.80 11.60 27.31
C GLU A 102 29.90 11.21 28.79
N GLY A 103 29.28 10.08 29.18
CA GLY A 103 29.27 9.59 30.55
C GLY A 103 30.65 9.18 31.10
N ARG A 104 31.59 8.86 30.21
CA ARG A 104 32.99 8.52 30.56
C ARG A 104 33.97 9.65 30.31
N SER A 105 33.50 10.77 29.73
CA SER A 105 34.36 11.90 29.35
C SER A 105 35.51 11.47 28.41
N ILE A 106 35.23 10.57 27.47
CA ILE A 106 36.20 10.07 26.49
C ILE A 106 35.71 10.42 25.07
N THR A 107 36.63 10.40 24.12
CA THR A 107 36.32 10.53 22.69
C THR A 107 36.91 9.32 21.97
N LEU A 108 36.08 8.54 21.32
CA LEU A 108 36.50 7.39 20.55
C LEU A 108 36.76 7.79 19.08
N HIS A 109 37.65 7.02 18.44
CA HIS A 109 37.80 7.12 17.01
C HIS A 109 36.55 6.60 16.29
N ARG A 110 36.19 7.21 15.19
CA ARG A 110 34.98 6.87 14.40
C ARG A 110 34.81 5.37 14.12
N ALA A 111 35.92 4.68 13.81
CA ALA A 111 35.88 3.23 13.58
C ALA A 111 35.47 2.44 14.80
N GLU A 112 35.93 2.86 16.01
CA GLU A 112 35.55 2.24 17.28
C GLU A 112 34.12 2.54 17.67
N GLU A 113 33.63 3.78 17.45
CA GLU A 113 32.22 4.11 17.60
C GLU A 113 31.35 3.19 16.79
N MET A 114 31.68 3.01 15.50
CA MET A 114 30.94 2.13 14.58
C MET A 114 31.00 0.66 15.00
N ARG A 115 32.18 0.18 15.45
CA ARG A 115 32.34 -1.20 15.95
C ARG A 115 31.43 -1.47 17.14
N LEU A 116 31.40 -0.55 18.11
CA LEU A 116 30.54 -0.65 19.29
C LEU A 116 29.05 -0.55 18.91
N ALA A 117 28.69 0.37 18.02
CA ALA A 117 27.32 0.51 17.53
C ALA A 117 26.85 -0.76 16.82
N MET A 118 27.67 -1.35 15.95
CA MET A 118 27.35 -2.62 15.28
C MET A 118 27.14 -3.77 16.28
N GLY A 119 27.92 -3.79 17.39
CA GLY A 119 27.73 -4.78 18.47
C GLY A 119 26.43 -4.61 19.27
N CYS A 120 25.81 -3.42 19.22
CA CYS A 120 24.52 -3.14 19.85
C CYS A 120 23.34 -3.25 18.88
N THR A 121 23.58 -3.13 17.58
CA THR A 121 22.52 -3.20 16.56
C THR A 121 21.90 -4.59 16.50
N GLY A 122 20.58 -4.64 16.36
CA GLY A 122 19.82 -5.90 16.25
C GLY A 122 19.54 -6.60 17.58
N ILE A 123 20.10 -6.12 18.70
CA ILE A 123 19.79 -6.67 20.03
C ILE A 123 18.34 -6.36 20.39
N ARG A 124 17.62 -7.36 20.91
CA ARG A 124 16.22 -7.21 21.37
C ARG A 124 16.15 -6.12 22.43
N ARG A 125 15.22 -5.20 22.24
CA ARG A 125 14.95 -4.10 23.18
C ARG A 125 13.66 -4.33 23.96
N THR A 126 12.56 -4.63 23.24
CA THR A 126 11.25 -4.88 23.83
C THR A 126 10.42 -5.76 22.90
N THR A 127 9.34 -6.30 23.44
CA THR A 127 8.28 -6.96 22.68
C THR A 127 7.07 -6.05 22.58
N GLY A 128 6.26 -6.27 21.54
CA GLY A 128 5.03 -5.53 21.30
C GLY A 128 4.01 -6.41 20.60
N GLN A 129 2.93 -5.78 20.17
CA GLN A 129 1.90 -6.43 19.34
C GLN A 129 1.85 -5.78 17.96
N HIS A 130 1.59 -6.59 16.95
CA HIS A 130 1.29 -6.08 15.62
C HIS A 130 -0.06 -5.34 15.64
N PRO A 131 -0.18 -4.14 15.05
CA PRO A 131 -1.40 -3.32 15.17
C PRO A 131 -2.63 -3.94 14.53
N GLY A 132 -2.49 -4.80 13.54
CA GLY A 132 -3.58 -5.44 12.80
C GLY A 132 -3.44 -6.94 12.62
N GLY A 133 -2.26 -7.52 12.87
CA GLY A 133 -1.98 -8.94 12.60
C GLY A 133 -2.60 -9.86 13.64
N LEU A 134 -3.40 -10.81 13.15
CA LEU A 134 -3.93 -11.94 13.90
C LEU A 134 -3.42 -13.24 13.27
N VAL A 135 -2.89 -14.12 14.09
CA VAL A 135 -2.49 -15.48 13.68
C VAL A 135 -3.62 -16.44 13.99
N VAL A 136 -3.96 -17.27 13.02
CA VAL A 136 -5.00 -18.31 13.17
C VAL A 136 -4.32 -19.68 13.21
N VAL A 137 -4.59 -20.42 14.29
CA VAL A 137 -4.08 -21.77 14.51
C VAL A 137 -5.12 -22.79 14.04
N PRO A 138 -4.75 -23.86 13.31
CA PRO A 138 -5.68 -24.93 12.92
C PRO A 138 -6.40 -25.58 14.09
N ASP A 139 -7.63 -26.06 13.87
CA ASP A 139 -8.50 -26.63 14.92
C ASP A 139 -7.94 -27.88 15.61
N ASP A 140 -7.04 -28.59 14.94
CA ASP A 140 -6.42 -29.84 15.42
C ASP A 140 -5.02 -29.63 16.02
N MET A 141 -4.59 -28.39 16.17
CA MET A 141 -3.27 -28.02 16.69
C MET A 141 -3.38 -27.00 17.82
N ASP A 142 -2.33 -26.91 18.62
CA ASP A 142 -2.18 -25.91 19.68
C ASP A 142 -1.19 -24.82 19.26
N VAL A 143 -1.38 -23.60 19.77
CA VAL A 143 -0.43 -22.50 19.54
C VAL A 143 0.98 -22.83 20.01
N GLU A 144 1.09 -23.62 21.06
CA GLU A 144 2.36 -24.04 21.67
C GLU A 144 3.16 -24.99 20.79
N ASP A 145 2.53 -25.61 19.78
CA ASP A 145 3.22 -26.38 18.74
C ASP A 145 4.07 -25.48 17.83
N PHE A 146 3.75 -24.17 17.75
CA PHE A 146 4.40 -23.20 16.87
C PHE A 146 5.23 -22.17 17.63
N THR A 147 4.73 -21.68 18.77
CA THR A 147 5.35 -20.59 19.51
C THR A 147 4.89 -20.54 20.97
N ALA A 148 5.71 -20.02 21.85
CA ALA A 148 5.22 -19.60 23.15
C ALA A 148 4.30 -18.38 23.00
N VAL A 149 3.44 -18.16 23.98
CA VAL A 149 2.59 -16.97 24.08
C VAL A 149 3.06 -16.05 25.22
N GLN A 150 2.74 -14.76 25.12
CA GLN A 150 3.16 -13.78 26.12
C GLN A 150 2.19 -12.61 26.21
N HIS A 151 2.26 -11.86 27.32
CA HIS A 151 1.72 -10.52 27.41
C HIS A 151 2.73 -9.53 26.84
N PRO A 152 2.35 -8.68 25.85
CA PRO A 152 3.29 -7.75 25.20
C PRO A 152 3.80 -6.70 26.20
N ALA A 153 5.07 -6.31 26.04
CA ALA A 153 5.75 -5.31 26.88
C ALA A 153 5.73 -5.63 28.39
N ASP A 154 5.74 -6.92 28.75
CA ASP A 154 5.71 -7.42 30.13
C ASP A 154 4.52 -6.89 30.97
N ALA A 155 3.40 -6.56 30.32
CA ALA A 155 2.19 -6.07 30.97
C ALA A 155 1.36 -7.25 31.50
N GLU A 156 1.67 -7.74 32.68
CA GLU A 156 1.01 -8.92 33.29
C GLU A 156 -0.52 -8.77 33.44
N ASP A 157 -1.00 -7.54 33.61
CA ASP A 157 -2.43 -7.23 33.74
C ASP A 157 -3.16 -7.06 32.38
N ALA A 158 -2.45 -7.20 31.24
CA ALA A 158 -3.07 -7.03 29.95
C ALA A 158 -3.91 -8.26 29.57
N GLU A 159 -5.16 -8.07 29.15
CA GLU A 159 -5.99 -9.15 28.60
C GLU A 159 -5.45 -9.70 27.27
N THR A 160 -4.61 -8.91 26.59
CA THR A 160 -4.07 -9.29 25.27
C THR A 160 -2.94 -10.29 25.41
N VAL A 161 -3.11 -11.41 24.73
CA VAL A 161 -2.06 -12.43 24.54
C VAL A 161 -1.54 -12.34 23.12
N THR A 162 -0.21 -12.38 22.96
CA THR A 162 0.44 -12.37 21.65
C THR A 162 1.32 -13.61 21.47
N THR A 163 1.63 -13.94 20.23
CA THR A 163 2.72 -14.87 19.94
C THR A 163 4.05 -14.28 20.42
N HIS A 164 4.94 -15.13 20.93
CA HIS A 164 6.27 -14.70 21.35
C HIS A 164 7.20 -14.52 20.15
N PHE A 165 7.19 -15.46 19.21
CA PHE A 165 7.97 -15.33 17.99
C PHE A 165 7.35 -14.28 17.08
N GLU A 166 8.22 -13.54 16.37
CA GLU A 166 7.79 -12.68 15.28
C GLU A 166 7.20 -13.52 14.14
N TYR A 167 6.14 -13.01 13.52
CA TYR A 167 5.38 -13.75 12.50
C TYR A 167 6.27 -14.29 11.36
N HIS A 168 7.28 -13.54 10.90
CA HIS A 168 8.18 -14.00 9.84
C HIS A 168 8.91 -15.32 10.12
N CYS A 169 9.01 -15.71 11.39
CA CYS A 169 9.57 -17.02 11.77
C CYS A 169 8.56 -18.16 11.61
N MET A 170 7.28 -17.85 11.39
CA MET A 170 6.15 -18.80 11.35
C MET A 170 5.30 -18.63 10.08
N GLU A 171 5.68 -17.72 9.16
CA GLU A 171 4.88 -17.37 7.98
C GLU A 171 4.61 -18.54 7.03
N ASP A 172 5.46 -19.55 7.05
CA ASP A 172 5.30 -20.76 6.23
C ASP A 172 4.37 -21.81 6.85
N ASN A 173 3.92 -21.61 8.11
CA ASN A 173 3.16 -22.60 8.86
C ASN A 173 1.79 -22.12 9.34
N LEU A 174 1.60 -20.82 9.51
CA LEU A 174 0.39 -20.24 10.08
C LEU A 174 -0.13 -19.09 9.22
N LEU A 175 -1.45 -19.07 9.06
CA LEU A 175 -2.14 -17.97 8.37
C LEU A 175 -2.18 -16.72 9.25
N LYS A 176 -1.76 -15.59 8.69
CA LYS A 176 -1.95 -14.26 9.29
C LYS A 176 -3.06 -13.50 8.58
N LEU A 177 -3.96 -12.94 9.35
CA LEU A 177 -4.94 -11.96 8.91
C LEU A 177 -4.47 -10.58 9.34
N ASP A 178 -4.15 -9.70 8.39
CA ASP A 178 -3.86 -8.29 8.66
C ASP A 178 -5.19 -7.49 8.65
N MET A 179 -5.77 -7.34 9.83
CA MET A 179 -7.04 -6.63 10.04
C MET A 179 -6.77 -5.20 10.46
N LEU A 180 -6.65 -4.33 9.47
CA LEU A 180 -6.19 -2.95 9.64
C LEU A 180 -7.35 -1.99 9.82
N GLY A 181 -7.21 -1.05 10.78
CA GLY A 181 -8.14 0.06 10.97
C GLY A 181 -7.68 1.29 10.20
N HIS A 182 -8.55 1.81 9.33
CA HIS A 182 -8.27 2.98 8.50
C HIS A 182 -9.37 4.04 8.58
N ASP A 183 -8.99 5.29 8.31
CA ASP A 183 -9.93 6.40 8.22
C ASP A 183 -10.80 6.33 6.94
N ASP A 184 -10.29 5.72 5.86
CA ASP A 184 -10.97 5.70 4.56
C ASP A 184 -12.29 4.93 4.56
N PRO A 185 -12.40 3.72 5.15
CA PRO A 185 -13.68 3.06 5.32
C PRO A 185 -14.66 3.85 6.20
N SER A 186 -14.16 4.52 7.25
CA SER A 186 -14.99 5.39 8.10
C SER A 186 -15.52 6.57 7.32
N MET A 187 -14.68 7.20 6.50
CA MET A 187 -15.04 8.31 5.64
C MET A 187 -16.07 7.90 4.58
N ILE A 188 -15.89 6.77 3.92
CA ILE A 188 -16.86 6.23 2.94
C ILE A 188 -18.19 5.97 3.62
N ARG A 189 -18.23 5.35 4.80
CA ARG A 189 -19.46 5.09 5.53
C ARG A 189 -20.19 6.39 5.88
N MET A 190 -19.49 7.39 6.40
CA MET A 190 -20.08 8.69 6.69
C MET A 190 -20.62 9.38 5.43
N LEU A 191 -19.92 9.27 4.31
CA LEU A 191 -20.37 9.80 3.03
C LEU A 191 -21.65 9.10 2.53
N GLU A 192 -21.75 7.79 2.68
CA GLU A 192 -22.98 7.04 2.38
C GLU A 192 -24.15 7.49 3.26
N ASP A 193 -23.92 7.64 4.56
CA ASP A 193 -24.94 8.08 5.53
C ASP A 193 -25.42 9.53 5.25
N LEU A 194 -24.51 10.43 4.89
CA LEU A 194 -24.84 11.83 4.56
C LEU A 194 -25.56 12.01 3.23
N THR A 195 -25.30 11.15 2.26
CA THR A 195 -25.76 11.36 0.86
C THR A 195 -26.78 10.35 0.38
N GLY A 196 -26.90 9.20 1.05
CA GLY A 196 -27.71 8.06 0.59
C GLY A 196 -27.12 7.35 -0.64
N VAL A 197 -25.92 7.71 -1.10
CA VAL A 197 -25.26 7.11 -2.24
C VAL A 197 -24.50 5.84 -1.81
N ASN A 198 -24.77 4.72 -2.47
CA ASN A 198 -23.97 3.50 -2.27
C ASN A 198 -22.61 3.64 -2.97
N ALA A 199 -21.55 3.72 -2.18
CA ALA A 199 -20.19 3.88 -2.70
C ALA A 199 -19.74 2.75 -3.63
N ARG A 200 -20.27 1.53 -3.47
CA ARG A 200 -19.97 0.39 -4.35
C ARG A 200 -20.54 0.56 -5.76
N ALA A 201 -21.57 1.38 -5.91
CA ALA A 201 -22.20 1.66 -7.21
C ALA A 201 -21.50 2.80 -7.97
N ILE A 202 -20.52 3.48 -7.38
CA ILE A 202 -19.77 4.55 -8.04
C ILE A 202 -18.88 3.95 -9.13
N PRO A 203 -19.01 4.41 -10.40
CA PRO A 203 -18.18 3.94 -11.49
C PRO A 203 -16.73 4.42 -11.31
N LEU A 204 -15.77 3.52 -11.57
CA LEU A 204 -14.32 3.83 -11.44
C LEU A 204 -13.75 4.50 -12.70
N ASP A 205 -14.57 4.75 -13.70
CA ASP A 205 -14.25 5.45 -14.96
C ASP A 205 -14.96 6.80 -15.10
N ASP A 206 -15.52 7.34 -14.01
CA ASP A 206 -16.16 8.65 -14.03
C ASP A 206 -15.17 9.75 -14.48
N PRO A 207 -15.42 10.41 -15.63
CA PRO A 207 -14.43 11.31 -16.23
C PRO A 207 -14.20 12.59 -15.41
N ASP A 208 -15.22 13.09 -14.74
CA ASP A 208 -15.09 14.27 -13.89
C ASP A 208 -14.22 13.97 -12.66
N THR A 209 -14.45 12.80 -12.06
CA THR A 209 -13.61 12.31 -10.97
C THR A 209 -12.17 12.07 -11.41
N MET A 210 -11.98 11.43 -12.57
CA MET A 210 -10.61 11.20 -13.10
C MET A 210 -9.89 12.53 -13.35
N SER A 211 -10.59 13.57 -13.79
CA SER A 211 -10.00 14.86 -14.12
C SER A 211 -9.32 15.55 -12.93
N ILE A 212 -9.74 15.28 -11.66
CA ILE A 212 -9.13 15.96 -10.51
C ILE A 212 -7.70 15.53 -10.24
N PHE A 213 -7.28 14.38 -10.77
CA PHE A 213 -5.90 13.91 -10.63
C PHE A 213 -4.91 14.66 -11.55
N THR A 214 -5.42 15.37 -12.54
CA THR A 214 -4.59 16.17 -13.48
C THR A 214 -4.90 17.66 -13.46
N SER A 215 -6.09 18.06 -13.01
CA SER A 215 -6.58 19.42 -13.00
C SER A 215 -7.50 19.67 -11.80
N SER A 216 -7.68 20.94 -11.44
CA SER A 216 -8.66 21.36 -10.43
C SER A 216 -9.91 22.02 -11.02
N LYS A 217 -10.01 22.11 -12.35
CA LYS A 217 -11.08 22.83 -13.08
C LYS A 217 -12.49 22.42 -12.68
N VAL A 218 -12.75 21.11 -12.61
CA VAL A 218 -14.06 20.57 -12.22
C VAL A 218 -14.49 21.00 -10.83
N LEU A 219 -13.53 21.37 -9.97
CA LEU A 219 -13.77 21.87 -8.60
C LEU A 219 -14.00 23.40 -8.57
N GLY A 220 -13.96 24.09 -9.73
CA GLY A 220 -14.24 25.52 -9.86
C GLY A 220 -13.04 26.43 -9.63
N PHE A 221 -11.80 25.92 -9.60
CA PHE A 221 -10.58 26.73 -9.51
C PHE A 221 -9.46 26.15 -10.38
N GLU A 222 -8.49 26.97 -10.73
CA GLU A 222 -7.31 26.57 -11.49
C GLU A 222 -6.05 27.15 -10.84
N ASN A 223 -4.99 26.34 -10.76
CA ASN A 223 -3.65 26.78 -10.36
C ASN A 223 -3.61 27.60 -9.06
N ASP A 224 -4.24 27.10 -8.01
CA ASP A 224 -4.14 27.71 -6.69
C ASP A 224 -2.69 27.59 -6.17
N GLU A 225 -2.15 28.69 -5.63
CA GLU A 225 -0.75 28.75 -5.16
C GLU A 225 -0.44 27.72 -4.07
N LEU A 226 -1.42 27.41 -3.21
CA LEU A 226 -1.27 26.49 -2.08
C LEU A 226 -1.66 25.05 -2.45
N LEU A 227 -2.76 24.90 -3.17
CA LEU A 227 -3.29 23.58 -3.52
C LEU A 227 -2.62 22.99 -4.75
N GLY A 228 -1.99 23.82 -5.58
CA GLY A 228 -1.36 23.40 -6.82
C GLY A 228 -2.35 23.16 -7.97
N PRO A 229 -1.89 22.56 -9.08
CA PRO A 229 -2.70 22.45 -10.30
C PRO A 229 -3.71 21.30 -10.27
N THR A 230 -3.63 20.37 -9.31
CA THR A 230 -4.52 19.20 -9.24
C THR A 230 -5.57 19.33 -8.15
N GLY A 231 -6.72 18.66 -8.35
CA GLY A 231 -7.78 18.57 -7.35
C GLY A 231 -7.56 17.48 -6.29
N ALA A 232 -6.38 16.85 -6.22
CA ALA A 232 -6.12 15.66 -5.42
C ALA A 232 -5.88 15.93 -3.91
N VAL A 233 -5.82 17.20 -3.48
CA VAL A 233 -5.71 17.55 -2.05
C VAL A 233 -6.88 16.95 -1.26
N ALA A 234 -6.58 16.39 -0.10
CA ALA A 234 -7.52 15.67 0.78
C ALA A 234 -8.05 14.33 0.22
N ILE A 235 -7.53 13.84 -0.93
CA ILE A 235 -7.83 12.50 -1.44
C ILE A 235 -6.79 11.52 -0.90
N PRO A 236 -7.21 10.43 -0.24
CA PRO A 236 -6.30 9.38 0.21
C PRO A 236 -5.38 8.91 -0.91
N GLU A 237 -4.23 8.38 -0.60
CA GLU A 237 -3.18 7.92 -1.54
C GLU A 237 -2.49 9.06 -2.33
N PHE A 238 -3.21 10.13 -2.70
CA PHE A 238 -2.73 11.17 -3.63
C PHE A 238 -2.58 12.56 -3.00
N ASN A 239 -2.71 12.67 -1.67
CA ASN A 239 -2.76 13.96 -0.97
C ASN A 239 -1.38 14.61 -0.72
N THR A 240 -0.31 13.83 -0.61
CA THR A 240 1.02 14.34 -0.24
C THR A 240 1.66 15.16 -1.38
N ARG A 241 2.59 16.06 -1.06
CA ARG A 241 3.35 16.78 -2.11
C ARG A 241 4.04 15.81 -3.06
N PHE A 242 4.56 14.71 -2.54
CA PHE A 242 5.24 13.68 -3.31
C PHE A 242 4.31 13.01 -4.33
N THR A 243 3.14 12.53 -3.88
CA THR A 243 2.17 11.87 -4.77
C THR A 243 1.50 12.85 -5.75
N ARG A 244 1.26 14.10 -5.34
CA ARG A 244 0.77 15.14 -6.26
C ARG A 244 1.79 15.49 -7.35
N GLN A 245 3.09 15.47 -7.03
CA GLN A 245 4.12 15.65 -8.04
C GLN A 245 4.13 14.47 -9.03
N MET A 246 3.91 13.23 -8.58
CA MET A 246 3.74 12.09 -9.49
C MET A 246 2.56 12.30 -10.46
N LEU A 247 1.43 12.81 -9.97
CA LEU A 247 0.28 13.13 -10.83
C LEU A 247 0.63 14.16 -11.90
N ILE A 248 1.42 15.18 -11.56
CA ILE A 248 1.89 16.21 -12.50
C ILE A 248 2.84 15.60 -13.53
N ASP A 249 3.78 14.78 -13.09
CA ASP A 249 4.79 14.15 -13.95
C ASP A 249 4.18 13.11 -14.91
N THR A 250 3.09 12.44 -14.53
CA THR A 250 2.53 11.30 -15.28
C THR A 250 1.21 11.59 -16.00
N GLN A 251 0.45 12.60 -15.58
CA GLN A 251 -0.85 12.98 -16.17
C GLN A 251 -1.79 11.78 -16.39
N PRO A 252 -2.23 11.06 -15.31
CA PRO A 252 -3.02 9.86 -15.43
C PRO A 252 -4.38 10.12 -16.09
N LYS A 253 -4.81 9.18 -16.95
CA LYS A 253 -6.08 9.27 -17.70
C LYS A 253 -7.02 8.10 -17.43
N ASP A 254 -6.58 7.11 -16.72
CA ASP A 254 -7.29 5.87 -16.45
C ASP A 254 -7.00 5.36 -15.02
N PHE A 255 -7.87 4.47 -14.56
CA PHE A 255 -7.80 3.92 -13.20
C PHE A 255 -6.53 3.09 -13.00
N ASN A 256 -6.12 2.32 -14.00
CA ASN A 256 -4.94 1.48 -13.89
C ASN A 256 -3.65 2.29 -13.72
N THR A 257 -3.55 3.46 -14.35
CA THR A 257 -2.44 4.38 -14.11
C THR A 257 -2.40 4.85 -12.66
N LEU A 258 -3.54 5.17 -12.04
CA LEU A 258 -3.60 5.51 -10.61
C LEU A 258 -3.13 4.36 -9.71
N VAL A 259 -3.51 3.12 -10.04
CA VAL A 259 -3.02 1.92 -9.32
C VAL A 259 -1.50 1.83 -9.40
N ARG A 260 -0.92 2.09 -10.56
CA ARG A 260 0.54 2.07 -10.75
C ARG A 260 1.24 3.17 -9.95
N LEU A 261 0.67 4.38 -9.90
CA LEU A 261 1.18 5.48 -9.07
C LEU A 261 1.14 5.15 -7.58
N SER A 262 0.08 4.49 -7.10
CA SER A 262 0.02 3.99 -5.72
C SER A 262 1.16 2.99 -5.46
N GLY A 263 1.43 2.08 -6.38
CA GLY A 263 2.58 1.17 -6.32
C GLY A 263 3.93 1.90 -6.21
N PHE A 264 4.15 2.94 -7.02
CA PHE A 264 5.37 3.75 -6.95
C PHE A 264 5.54 4.45 -5.60
N SER A 265 4.45 4.92 -5.00
CA SER A 265 4.50 5.66 -3.73
C SER A 265 4.73 4.77 -2.51
N HIS A 266 4.29 3.51 -2.55
CA HIS A 266 4.42 2.55 -1.47
C HIS A 266 5.71 1.73 -1.52
N GLY A 267 6.33 1.63 -2.69
CA GLY A 267 7.59 0.92 -2.86
C GLY A 267 8.79 1.72 -2.36
N THR A 268 9.90 1.02 -2.13
CA THR A 268 11.18 1.65 -1.79
C THR A 268 12.08 1.65 -3.02
N ASP A 269 12.62 2.82 -3.40
CA ASP A 269 13.48 3.03 -4.58
C ASP A 269 12.81 2.62 -5.91
N VAL A 270 11.50 2.82 -5.98
CA VAL A 270 10.69 2.51 -7.17
C VAL A 270 10.48 3.76 -8.02
N TRP A 271 10.22 4.91 -7.40
CA TRP A 271 9.92 6.16 -8.11
C TRP A 271 11.15 7.01 -8.37
N LEU A 272 11.70 7.66 -7.33
CA LEU A 272 12.88 8.53 -7.47
C LEU A 272 14.14 7.71 -7.77
N GLY A 273 14.94 8.17 -8.72
CA GLY A 273 16.13 7.46 -9.19
C GLY A 273 15.84 6.24 -10.06
N ASN A 274 14.56 6.01 -10.40
CA ASN A 274 14.12 4.83 -11.14
C ASN A 274 12.98 5.16 -12.12
N ALA A 275 11.73 4.79 -11.85
CA ALA A 275 10.61 4.93 -12.80
C ALA A 275 10.39 6.38 -13.25
N ARG A 276 10.55 7.37 -12.37
CA ARG A 276 10.40 8.78 -12.72
C ARG A 276 11.34 9.21 -13.85
N GLU A 277 12.60 8.86 -13.74
CA GLU A 277 13.62 9.21 -14.72
C GLU A 277 13.37 8.56 -16.08
N LEU A 278 12.87 7.32 -16.08
CA LEU A 278 12.49 6.62 -17.31
C LEU A 278 11.28 7.28 -17.99
N ILE A 279 10.28 7.68 -17.21
CA ILE A 279 9.03 8.28 -17.72
C ILE A 279 9.28 9.70 -18.20
N VAL A 280 9.88 10.55 -17.36
CA VAL A 280 10.16 11.96 -17.71
C VAL A 280 11.19 12.05 -18.82
N GLY A 281 12.16 11.16 -18.84
CA GLY A 281 13.17 11.06 -19.91
C GLY A 281 12.64 10.48 -21.23
N GLY A 282 11.37 9.99 -21.25
CA GLY A 282 10.77 9.43 -22.46
C GLY A 282 11.30 8.04 -22.86
N THR A 283 12.03 7.37 -21.97
CA THR A 283 12.54 6.01 -22.21
C THR A 283 11.42 4.97 -22.14
N ALA A 284 10.48 5.15 -21.22
CA ALA A 284 9.35 4.25 -21.02
C ALA A 284 8.09 5.01 -20.64
N SER A 285 6.92 4.48 -20.98
CA SER A 285 5.64 4.98 -20.49
C SER A 285 5.39 4.51 -19.04
N VAL A 286 4.41 5.14 -18.37
CA VAL A 286 3.99 4.72 -17.02
C VAL A 286 3.66 3.23 -16.98
N LEU A 287 2.94 2.73 -17.97
CA LEU A 287 2.49 1.34 -18.04
C LEU A 287 3.62 0.32 -18.32
N GLN A 288 4.73 0.77 -18.86
CA GLN A 288 5.89 -0.08 -19.11
C GLN A 288 6.83 -0.19 -17.91
N THR A 289 6.74 0.75 -16.96
CA THR A 289 7.58 0.74 -15.74
C THR A 289 6.99 -0.12 -14.64
N VAL A 290 7.82 -0.58 -13.71
CA VAL A 290 7.40 -1.46 -12.61
C VAL A 290 6.80 -0.62 -11.48
N GLY A 291 5.50 -0.79 -11.19
CA GLY A 291 4.82 -0.18 -10.06
C GLY A 291 4.58 -1.15 -8.91
N CYS A 292 4.21 -2.38 -9.21
CA CYS A 292 3.89 -3.44 -8.25
C CYS A 292 4.67 -4.71 -8.55
N ARG A 293 4.76 -5.62 -7.56
CA ARG A 293 5.45 -6.90 -7.74
C ARG A 293 4.87 -7.72 -8.91
N ASP A 294 3.56 -7.71 -9.05
CA ASP A 294 2.82 -8.45 -10.08
C ASP A 294 3.21 -8.03 -11.51
N ASP A 295 3.56 -6.76 -11.70
CA ASP A 295 3.98 -6.24 -13.00
C ASP A 295 5.24 -6.93 -13.52
N ILE A 296 6.18 -7.29 -12.62
CA ILE A 296 7.42 -7.97 -12.99
C ILE A 296 7.11 -9.34 -13.55
N MET A 297 6.34 -10.14 -12.81
CA MET A 297 6.03 -11.51 -13.21
C MET A 297 5.29 -11.55 -14.53
N LEU A 298 4.24 -10.72 -14.67
CA LEU A 298 3.44 -10.65 -15.89
C LEU A 298 4.26 -10.21 -17.10
N TYR A 299 5.09 -9.19 -16.93
CA TYR A 299 5.94 -8.69 -18.02
C TYR A 299 6.94 -9.76 -18.47
N LEU A 300 7.67 -10.39 -17.56
CA LEU A 300 8.65 -11.42 -17.90
C LEU A 300 7.99 -12.64 -18.58
N ILE A 301 6.83 -13.08 -18.10
CA ILE A 301 6.05 -14.15 -18.75
C ILE A 301 5.61 -13.72 -20.17
N SER A 302 5.19 -12.47 -20.35
CA SER A 302 4.79 -11.98 -21.68
C SER A 302 5.95 -11.91 -22.66
N MET A 303 7.17 -11.72 -22.17
CA MET A 303 8.41 -11.78 -22.97
C MET A 303 8.83 -13.22 -23.28
N GLY A 304 8.18 -14.23 -22.69
CA GLY A 304 8.42 -15.64 -22.95
C GLY A 304 9.31 -16.35 -21.93
N LEU A 305 9.68 -15.69 -20.82
CA LEU A 305 10.43 -16.34 -19.76
C LEU A 305 9.59 -17.43 -19.08
N ASP A 306 10.28 -18.44 -18.57
CA ASP A 306 9.64 -19.48 -17.76
C ASP A 306 8.86 -18.86 -16.58
N PRO A 307 7.59 -19.26 -16.36
CA PRO A 307 6.76 -18.68 -15.31
C PRO A 307 7.34 -18.79 -13.90
N LYS A 308 8.00 -19.92 -13.58
CA LYS A 308 8.63 -20.12 -12.26
C LYS A 308 9.85 -19.25 -12.07
N MET A 309 10.65 -19.08 -13.15
CA MET A 309 11.79 -18.16 -13.12
C MET A 309 11.30 -16.73 -12.95
N SER A 310 10.27 -16.33 -13.69
CA SER A 310 9.64 -15.01 -13.57
C SER A 310 9.15 -14.73 -12.15
N PHE A 311 8.52 -15.71 -11.50
CA PHE A 311 8.10 -15.64 -10.12
C PHE A 311 9.29 -15.49 -9.15
N LYS A 312 10.36 -16.27 -9.32
CA LYS A 312 11.55 -16.18 -8.47
C LYS A 312 12.26 -14.84 -8.61
N ILE A 313 12.37 -14.30 -9.83
CA ILE A 313 12.90 -12.96 -10.09
C ILE A 313 12.03 -11.92 -9.36
N MET A 314 10.72 -11.96 -9.55
CA MET A 314 9.76 -11.07 -8.88
C MET A 314 9.92 -11.11 -7.35
N GLU A 315 9.97 -12.30 -6.74
CA GLU A 315 10.14 -12.47 -5.29
C GLU A 315 11.49 -11.93 -4.78
N ALA A 316 12.57 -12.11 -5.53
CA ALA A 316 13.88 -11.57 -5.17
C ALA A 316 13.93 -10.04 -5.27
N VAL A 317 13.34 -9.48 -6.32
CA VAL A 317 13.27 -8.02 -6.53
C VAL A 317 12.38 -7.37 -5.45
N ARG A 318 11.17 -7.89 -5.22
CA ARG A 318 10.24 -7.27 -4.26
C ARG A 318 10.79 -7.23 -2.83
N LYS A 319 11.61 -8.19 -2.43
CA LYS A 319 12.29 -8.26 -1.12
C LYS A 319 13.63 -7.51 -1.08
N GLY A 320 14.00 -6.82 -2.16
CA GLY A 320 15.26 -6.08 -2.28
C GLY A 320 16.51 -6.96 -2.26
N LYS A 321 16.38 -8.27 -2.50
CA LYS A 321 17.52 -9.20 -2.55
C LYS A 321 18.42 -8.90 -3.73
N VAL A 322 17.84 -8.59 -4.89
CA VAL A 322 18.60 -8.22 -6.11
C VAL A 322 19.39 -6.95 -5.88
N LYS A 323 18.79 -5.92 -5.28
CA LYS A 323 19.50 -4.67 -4.94
C LYS A 323 20.70 -4.88 -4.02
N LYS A 324 20.61 -5.82 -3.08
CA LYS A 324 21.66 -6.08 -2.09
C LYS A 324 22.76 -7.04 -2.60
N GLY A 325 22.40 -8.03 -3.39
CA GLY A 325 23.28 -9.14 -3.77
C GLY A 325 23.38 -9.40 -5.27
N GLY A 326 22.71 -8.62 -6.12
CA GLY A 326 22.64 -8.87 -7.57
C GLY A 326 21.62 -9.94 -7.95
N PHE A 327 21.46 -10.13 -9.24
CA PHE A 327 20.66 -11.22 -9.80
C PHE A 327 21.37 -12.57 -9.59
N GLN A 328 20.61 -13.65 -9.50
CA GLN A 328 21.18 -14.99 -9.50
C GLN A 328 21.76 -15.32 -10.89
N GLU A 329 22.71 -16.23 -10.92
CA GLU A 329 23.36 -16.72 -12.14
C GLU A 329 22.32 -17.20 -13.16
N GLY A 330 22.45 -16.79 -14.41
CA GLY A 330 21.56 -17.13 -15.52
C GLY A 330 20.28 -16.31 -15.63
N TRP A 331 19.95 -15.44 -14.66
CA TRP A 331 18.71 -14.66 -14.74
C TRP A 331 18.81 -13.45 -15.70
N VAL A 332 19.94 -12.78 -15.72
CA VAL A 332 20.16 -11.64 -16.62
C VAL A 332 20.22 -12.15 -18.06
N GLU A 333 20.99 -13.20 -18.30
CA GLU A 333 21.14 -13.84 -19.60
C GLU A 333 19.77 -14.30 -20.15
N ALA A 334 18.94 -14.94 -19.30
CA ALA A 334 17.61 -15.36 -19.70
C ALA A 334 16.69 -14.18 -20.06
N MET A 335 16.78 -13.07 -19.32
CA MET A 335 16.01 -11.86 -19.65
C MET A 335 16.47 -11.25 -20.97
N GLU A 336 17.78 -11.15 -21.22
CA GLU A 336 18.36 -10.62 -22.46
C GLU A 336 18.03 -11.50 -23.67
N GLU A 337 18.12 -12.82 -23.55
CA GLU A 337 17.75 -13.79 -24.60
C GLU A 337 16.29 -13.66 -25.03
N HIS A 338 15.40 -13.28 -24.10
CA HIS A 338 13.97 -13.05 -24.38
C HIS A 338 13.67 -11.58 -24.75
N GLY A 339 14.70 -10.76 -24.96
CA GLY A 339 14.53 -9.37 -25.44
C GLY A 339 14.02 -8.39 -24.38
N VAL A 340 14.19 -8.70 -23.10
CA VAL A 340 13.92 -7.73 -22.02
C VAL A 340 14.90 -6.57 -22.14
N PRO A 341 14.43 -5.31 -22.23
CA PRO A 341 15.31 -4.17 -22.41
C PRO A 341 16.26 -3.97 -21.22
N GLU A 342 17.49 -3.54 -21.50
CA GLU A 342 18.52 -3.26 -20.49
C GLU A 342 18.01 -2.29 -19.40
N TRP A 343 17.34 -1.20 -19.79
CA TRP A 343 16.77 -0.25 -18.82
C TRP A 343 15.77 -0.88 -17.83
N TYR A 344 15.06 -1.96 -18.26
CA TYR A 344 14.14 -2.67 -17.41
C TYR A 344 14.90 -3.50 -16.37
N ILE A 345 15.94 -4.22 -16.79
CA ILE A 345 16.83 -5.02 -15.91
C ILE A 345 17.51 -4.10 -14.89
N GLU A 346 18.03 -2.96 -15.33
CA GLU A 346 18.62 -1.94 -14.45
C GLU A 346 17.59 -1.37 -13.45
N SER A 347 16.35 -1.15 -13.88
CA SER A 347 15.26 -0.70 -13.02
C SER A 347 14.98 -1.71 -11.91
N LEU A 348 14.90 -3.01 -12.25
CA LEU A 348 14.71 -4.08 -11.26
C LEU A 348 15.84 -4.11 -10.20
N ALA A 349 17.08 -3.88 -10.61
CA ALA A 349 18.25 -3.88 -9.73
C ALA A 349 18.24 -2.75 -8.70
N LYS A 350 17.52 -1.64 -8.96
CA LYS A 350 17.42 -0.50 -8.06
C LYS A 350 16.38 -0.69 -6.95
N ILE A 351 15.39 -1.55 -7.14
CA ILE A 351 14.21 -1.69 -6.29
C ILE A 351 14.58 -2.27 -4.92
N GLY A 352 14.23 -1.55 -3.86
CA GLY A 352 14.41 -1.99 -2.48
C GLY A 352 13.24 -2.79 -1.92
N TYR A 353 12.01 -2.41 -2.30
CA TYR A 353 10.79 -3.11 -1.89
C TYR A 353 9.63 -2.80 -2.82
N LEU A 354 8.76 -3.79 -3.09
CA LEU A 354 7.54 -3.63 -3.88
C LEU A 354 6.31 -4.15 -3.15
N PHE A 355 5.23 -3.40 -3.28
CA PHE A 355 3.90 -3.78 -2.80
C PHE A 355 3.16 -4.71 -3.77
N PRO A 356 2.16 -5.49 -3.25
CA PRO A 356 1.24 -6.24 -4.09
C PRO A 356 0.29 -5.31 -4.86
N LYS A 357 -0.03 -5.66 -6.10
CA LYS A 357 -1.00 -4.90 -6.92
C LYS A 357 -2.40 -4.92 -6.31
N ALA A 358 -2.81 -6.04 -5.70
CA ALA A 358 -4.10 -6.15 -5.02
C ALA A 358 -4.29 -5.10 -3.92
N HIS A 359 -3.23 -4.86 -3.13
CA HIS A 359 -3.22 -3.80 -2.12
C HIS A 359 -3.42 -2.42 -2.77
N ALA A 360 -2.62 -2.08 -3.78
CA ALA A 360 -2.74 -0.82 -4.51
C ALA A 360 -4.14 -0.62 -5.10
N VAL A 361 -4.72 -1.65 -5.72
CA VAL A 361 -6.09 -1.61 -6.26
C VAL A 361 -7.11 -1.30 -5.18
N ALA A 362 -7.06 -1.99 -4.03
CA ALA A 362 -8.03 -1.80 -2.95
C ALA A 362 -8.02 -0.35 -2.43
N TYR A 363 -6.84 0.22 -2.20
CA TYR A 363 -6.71 1.60 -1.71
C TYR A 363 -7.06 2.64 -2.76
N VAL A 364 -6.69 2.43 -4.02
CA VAL A 364 -7.06 3.35 -5.10
C VAL A 364 -8.57 3.32 -5.37
N MET A 365 -9.23 2.16 -5.24
CA MET A 365 -10.69 2.08 -5.31
C MET A 365 -11.37 2.93 -4.23
N MET A 366 -10.90 2.86 -2.99
CA MET A 366 -11.41 3.71 -1.90
C MET A 366 -11.14 5.19 -2.19
N ALA A 367 -9.92 5.52 -2.59
CA ALA A 367 -9.52 6.89 -2.93
C ALA A 367 -10.35 7.48 -4.07
N PHE A 368 -10.59 6.72 -5.13
CA PHE A 368 -11.41 7.15 -6.26
C PHE A 368 -12.86 7.38 -5.89
N ARG A 369 -13.45 6.49 -5.08
CA ARG A 369 -14.81 6.66 -4.54
C ARG A 369 -14.93 7.91 -3.66
N ILE A 370 -13.96 8.16 -2.79
CA ILE A 370 -13.88 9.38 -1.99
C ILE A 370 -13.73 10.63 -2.91
N ALA A 371 -12.90 10.53 -3.95
CA ALA A 371 -12.73 11.58 -4.94
C ALA A 371 -14.03 11.90 -5.69
N TRP A 372 -14.83 10.89 -6.01
CA TRP A 372 -16.15 11.06 -6.61
C TRP A 372 -17.07 11.92 -5.72
N PHE A 373 -17.11 11.67 -4.41
CA PHE A 373 -17.87 12.52 -3.50
C PHE A 373 -17.35 13.94 -3.45
N LYS A 374 -16.03 14.15 -3.57
CA LYS A 374 -15.46 15.50 -3.63
C LYS A 374 -15.97 16.29 -4.83
N VAL A 375 -16.09 15.64 -5.98
CA VAL A 375 -16.58 16.26 -7.21
C VAL A 375 -18.11 16.45 -7.19
N HIS A 376 -18.85 15.39 -6.88
CA HIS A 376 -20.30 15.35 -7.05
C HIS A 376 -21.10 15.71 -5.79
N ARG A 377 -20.49 15.68 -4.61
CA ARG A 377 -21.12 15.95 -3.30
C ARG A 377 -20.16 16.71 -2.35
N PRO A 378 -19.62 17.89 -2.78
CA PRO A 378 -18.52 18.55 -2.06
C PRO A 378 -18.83 18.88 -0.61
N LEU A 379 -20.05 19.32 -0.27
CA LEU A 379 -20.40 19.61 1.12
C LEU A 379 -20.30 18.38 2.02
N ALA A 380 -20.81 17.22 1.57
CA ALA A 380 -20.70 15.97 2.30
C ALA A 380 -19.24 15.52 2.41
N PHE A 381 -18.47 15.67 1.32
CA PHE A 381 -17.04 15.33 1.33
C PHE A 381 -16.27 16.12 2.39
N TYR A 382 -16.40 17.44 2.40
CA TYR A 382 -15.69 18.27 3.38
C TYR A 382 -16.20 18.07 4.82
N ALA A 383 -17.50 17.82 5.01
CA ALA A 383 -18.04 17.47 6.31
C ALA A 383 -17.38 16.17 6.84
N ALA A 384 -17.31 15.11 6.03
CA ALA A 384 -16.69 13.86 6.40
C ALA A 384 -15.17 14.01 6.60
N TYR A 385 -14.49 14.74 5.73
CA TYR A 385 -13.04 14.95 5.81
C TYR A 385 -12.65 15.66 7.13
N PHE A 386 -13.32 16.77 7.46
CA PHE A 386 -13.02 17.51 8.68
C PHE A 386 -13.48 16.79 9.95
N SER A 387 -14.46 15.89 9.86
CA SER A 387 -14.89 15.08 11.01
C SER A 387 -13.95 13.90 11.31
N ILE A 388 -13.37 13.27 10.27
CA ILE A 388 -12.66 12.01 10.42
C ILE A 388 -11.15 12.18 10.24
N ARG A 389 -10.70 12.89 9.20
CA ARG A 389 -9.27 12.96 8.83
C ARG A 389 -8.55 14.20 9.30
N ALA A 390 -9.24 15.31 9.52
CA ALA A 390 -8.60 16.55 9.95
C ALA A 390 -8.29 16.49 11.46
N LYS A 391 -7.10 16.03 11.81
CA LYS A 391 -6.66 15.92 13.22
C LYS A 391 -6.51 17.25 13.94
N ALA A 392 -6.43 18.36 13.21
CA ALA A 392 -6.22 19.71 13.74
C ALA A 392 -7.26 20.70 13.19
N LEU A 393 -8.55 20.41 13.40
CA LEU A 393 -9.61 21.36 13.10
C LEU A 393 -9.60 22.51 14.11
N ASP A 394 -9.18 23.70 13.67
CA ASP A 394 -9.32 24.93 14.47
C ASP A 394 -10.60 25.67 14.10
N ALA A 395 -11.66 25.36 14.83
CA ALA A 395 -12.98 26.00 14.64
C ALA A 395 -12.95 27.52 14.87
N THR A 396 -11.98 28.03 15.63
CA THR A 396 -11.87 29.48 15.90
C THR A 396 -11.46 30.29 14.67
N CYS A 397 -10.80 29.65 13.71
CA CYS A 397 -10.48 30.26 12.43
C CYS A 397 -11.26 29.62 11.27
N MET A 398 -11.30 28.30 11.16
CA MET A 398 -11.83 27.58 10.00
C MET A 398 -13.35 27.73 9.81
N CYS A 399 -14.09 27.95 10.90
CA CYS A 399 -15.54 28.20 10.87
C CYS A 399 -15.93 29.67 10.74
N ARG A 400 -14.96 30.60 10.61
CA ARG A 400 -15.21 32.05 10.55
C ARG A 400 -15.10 32.67 9.16
N GLY A 401 -15.01 31.84 8.15
CA GLY A 401 -14.97 32.26 6.77
C GLY A 401 -13.56 32.39 6.19
N MET A 402 -13.52 32.58 4.89
CA MET A 402 -12.30 32.48 4.08
C MET A 402 -11.23 33.52 4.44
N GLU A 403 -11.64 34.72 4.80
CA GLU A 403 -10.69 35.80 5.14
C GLU A 403 -9.88 35.50 6.41
N VAL A 404 -10.55 34.97 7.44
CA VAL A 404 -9.90 34.57 8.68
C VAL A 404 -8.96 33.38 8.44
N CYS A 405 -9.37 32.43 7.59
CA CYS A 405 -8.49 31.31 7.20
C CYS A 405 -7.24 31.80 6.47
N ARG A 406 -7.37 32.72 5.50
CA ARG A 406 -6.24 33.28 4.77
C ARG A 406 -5.28 34.05 5.67
N GLN A 407 -5.80 34.80 6.61
CA GLN A 407 -4.97 35.49 7.58
C GLN A 407 -4.19 34.50 8.45
N LYS A 408 -4.85 33.44 8.93
CA LYS A 408 -4.21 32.40 9.74
C LYS A 408 -3.14 31.64 8.96
N MET A 409 -3.37 31.37 7.67
CA MET A 409 -2.37 30.75 6.80
C MET A 409 -1.09 31.58 6.69
N LYS A 410 -1.22 32.92 6.51
CA LYS A 410 -0.07 33.84 6.48
C LYS A 410 0.70 33.90 7.79
N GLU A 411 0.04 33.65 8.93
CA GLU A 411 0.69 33.60 10.25
C GLU A 411 1.51 32.30 10.45
N ILE A 412 1.15 31.22 9.74
CA ILE A 412 1.79 29.92 9.85
C ILE A 412 2.97 29.77 8.85
N GLU A 413 2.91 30.45 7.71
CA GLU A 413 4.02 30.55 6.75
C GLU A 413 5.20 31.35 7.30
#